data_921a53ff269046ac45b8fa4e199b9956
#
_entry.id   921a53ff269046ac45b8fa4e199b9956
#
_cell.length_a   1.000
_cell.length_b   1.000
_cell.length_c   1.000
_cell.angle_alpha   90.00
_cell.angle_beta   90.00
_cell.angle_gamma   90.00
#
_symmetry.space_group_name_H-M   'P 1'
#
loop_
_entity.id
_entity.type
_entity.pdbx_description
1 polymer ?
#
loop_
_entity_poly.entity_id
_entity_poly.type
_entity_poly.pdbx_seq_one_letter_code
_entity_poly.pdbx_strand_id
1 'polypeptide(L)'
;EVMVTYEQSEKILFSADGFGKFGALDAEEEWAEEAARYYLNIVGKYGVQVQGLLKKASGLDIRMICPLHGPILKENLGYYIDKYQTWSTYQPEKHGVMVAYASIHGNTAQAAEEMAELLRANGEEVEVFDLSRTDVSLAVRKAFYYDRMVLAAATYDGGVFPCMEEFLLHLKSKNFQKRTVGLMENGSWAPLAGKIMRGILEPMKDVHVLGQVVT
;
A
#
# COMPACT_ATOMS: atom_id res chain seq x y z
N GLU A 1 2.15 21.60 -5.16
CA GLU A 1 0.86 22.25 -4.85
C GLU A 1 -0.10 22.01 -6.00
N VAL A 2 -1.26 21.46 -5.70
CA VAL A 2 -2.27 21.09 -6.70
C VAL A 2 -3.48 21.99 -6.50
N MET A 3 -3.93 22.63 -7.58
CA MET A 3 -5.13 23.43 -7.61
C MET A 3 -6.27 22.64 -8.26
N VAL A 4 -7.40 22.57 -7.58
CA VAL A 4 -8.63 21.93 -8.04
C VAL A 4 -9.62 23.01 -8.42
N THR A 5 -10.26 22.87 -9.58
CA THR A 5 -11.23 23.86 -10.08
C THR A 5 -12.61 23.22 -10.17
N TYR A 6 -13.63 23.87 -9.63
CA TYR A 6 -15.02 23.47 -9.78
C TYR A 6 -15.75 24.45 -10.70
N GLU A 7 -16.25 23.95 -11.81
CA GLU A 7 -17.07 24.69 -12.76
C GLU A 7 -18.56 24.53 -12.33
N GLN A 8 -19.25 25.63 -12.06
CA GLN A 8 -20.55 25.63 -11.39
C GLN A 8 -21.73 25.37 -12.35
N SER A 9 -21.65 25.78 -13.60
CA SER A 9 -22.77 25.67 -14.56
C SER A 9 -23.01 24.22 -15.00
N GLU A 10 -21.94 23.50 -15.32
CA GLU A 10 -21.98 22.09 -15.74
C GLU A 10 -21.68 21.13 -14.57
N LYS A 11 -21.29 21.68 -13.40
CA LYS A 11 -20.98 20.90 -12.17
C LYS A 11 -19.80 19.95 -12.34
N ILE A 12 -18.75 20.44 -12.99
CA ILE A 12 -17.55 19.67 -13.32
C ILE A 12 -16.44 19.96 -12.31
N LEU A 13 -15.86 18.91 -11.74
CA LEU A 13 -14.67 19.02 -10.92
C LEU A 13 -13.43 18.67 -11.76
N PHE A 14 -12.59 19.64 -12.07
CA PHE A 14 -11.24 19.44 -12.61
C PHE A 14 -10.30 19.16 -11.45
N SER A 15 -10.00 17.90 -11.24
CA SER A 15 -9.38 17.41 -10.00
C SER A 15 -7.85 17.35 -10.02
N ALA A 16 -7.21 17.89 -11.08
CA ALA A 16 -5.78 17.74 -11.33
C ALA A 16 -5.38 16.25 -11.25
N ASP A 17 -4.40 15.88 -10.43
CA ASP A 17 -3.98 14.49 -10.23
C ASP A 17 -4.96 13.67 -9.38
N GLY A 18 -5.88 14.33 -8.71
CA GLY A 18 -6.89 13.64 -7.89
C GLY A 18 -7.83 12.80 -8.75
N PHE A 19 -8.13 11.57 -8.30
CA PHE A 19 -8.97 10.60 -9.00
C PHE A 19 -8.39 10.05 -10.31
N GLY A 20 -7.13 10.38 -10.62
CA GLY A 20 -6.38 9.80 -11.73
C GLY A 20 -5.92 8.37 -11.46
N LYS A 21 -5.45 7.69 -12.50
CA LYS A 21 -4.85 6.36 -12.41
C LYS A 21 -3.62 6.23 -13.29
N PHE A 22 -2.76 5.24 -13.03
CA PHE A 22 -1.76 4.80 -13.99
C PHE A 22 -2.41 4.10 -15.19
N GLY A 23 -1.64 3.93 -16.24
CA GLY A 23 -2.03 3.22 -17.45
C GLY A 23 -2.66 4.13 -18.53
N ALA A 24 -2.69 3.62 -19.75
CA ALA A 24 -3.29 4.29 -20.89
C ALA A 24 -4.83 4.24 -20.84
N LEU A 25 -5.50 5.13 -21.56
CA LEU A 25 -6.98 5.19 -21.56
C LEU A 25 -7.65 4.00 -22.24
N ASP A 26 -6.93 3.32 -23.12
CA ASP A 26 -7.35 2.13 -23.85
C ASP A 26 -6.93 0.81 -23.17
N ALA A 27 -6.28 0.88 -21.99
CA ALA A 27 -5.97 -0.30 -21.20
C ALA A 27 -7.21 -0.77 -20.42
N GLU A 28 -7.56 -2.03 -20.58
CA GLU A 28 -8.62 -2.69 -19.81
C GLU A 28 -8.14 -3.05 -18.40
N GLU A 29 -8.07 -2.06 -17.52
CA GLU A 29 -7.65 -2.21 -16.14
C GLU A 29 -8.73 -1.70 -15.19
N GLU A 30 -8.90 -2.39 -14.06
CA GLU A 30 -9.76 -1.88 -13.00
C GLU A 30 -9.24 -0.54 -12.47
N TRP A 31 -10.09 0.48 -12.49
CA TRP A 31 -9.72 1.81 -12.01
C TRP A 31 -9.14 1.78 -10.60
N ALA A 32 -9.78 1.04 -9.68
CA ALA A 32 -9.42 1.05 -8.27
C ALA A 32 -7.98 0.56 -8.00
N GLU A 33 -7.51 -0.47 -8.71
CA GLU A 33 -6.16 -1.01 -8.50
C GLU A 33 -5.09 0.01 -8.94
N GLU A 34 -5.19 0.54 -10.14
CA GLU A 34 -4.20 1.47 -10.67
C GLU A 34 -4.33 2.88 -10.08
N ALA A 35 -5.54 3.32 -9.71
CA ALA A 35 -5.74 4.57 -9.00
C ALA A 35 -5.20 4.51 -7.56
N ALA A 36 -5.38 3.39 -6.85
CA ALA A 36 -4.79 3.20 -5.53
C ALA A 36 -3.26 3.12 -5.60
N ARG A 37 -2.74 2.37 -6.58
CA ARG A 37 -1.30 2.30 -6.83
C ARG A 37 -0.71 3.69 -7.10
N TYR A 38 -1.36 4.48 -7.96
CA TYR A 38 -1.00 5.87 -8.20
C TYR A 38 -1.06 6.71 -6.92
N TYR A 39 -2.23 6.72 -6.26
CA TYR A 39 -2.47 7.50 -5.05
C TYR A 39 -1.43 7.22 -3.96
N LEU A 40 -1.25 5.96 -3.59
CA LEU A 40 -0.38 5.57 -2.48
C LEU A 40 1.11 5.85 -2.76
N ASN A 41 1.53 5.73 -4.02
CA ASN A 41 2.92 5.98 -4.38
C ASN A 41 3.27 7.47 -4.57
N ILE A 42 2.33 8.30 -4.97
CA ILE A 42 2.55 9.73 -5.27
C ILE A 42 1.98 10.62 -4.15
N VAL A 43 0.73 10.39 -3.75
CA VAL A 43 -0.04 11.28 -2.86
C VAL A 43 -0.10 10.77 -1.42
N GLY A 44 0.17 9.48 -1.17
CA GLY A 44 -0.15 8.76 0.08
C GLY A 44 0.25 9.46 1.37
N LYS A 45 1.39 10.14 1.43
CA LYS A 45 1.85 10.88 2.63
C LYS A 45 1.00 12.12 2.97
N TYR A 46 0.14 12.57 2.05
CA TYR A 46 -0.66 13.80 2.17
C TYR A 46 -2.13 13.53 2.54
N GLY A 47 -2.42 12.45 3.23
CA GLY A 47 -3.79 12.07 3.59
C GLY A 47 -4.61 13.19 4.24
N VAL A 48 -4.00 13.99 5.14
CA VAL A 48 -4.67 15.12 5.80
C VAL A 48 -5.13 16.19 4.80
N GLN A 49 -4.29 16.50 3.80
CA GLN A 49 -4.61 17.47 2.76
C GLN A 49 -5.74 16.96 1.87
N VAL A 50 -5.71 15.67 1.52
CA VAL A 50 -6.79 15.02 0.76
C VAL A 50 -8.11 15.04 1.54
N GLN A 51 -8.09 14.75 2.84
CA GLN A 51 -9.28 14.88 3.70
C GLN A 51 -9.84 16.32 3.72
N GLY A 52 -8.95 17.32 3.77
CA GLY A 52 -9.34 18.72 3.66
C GLY A 52 -10.00 19.08 2.33
N LEU A 53 -9.51 18.48 1.23
CA LEU A 53 -10.10 18.63 -0.10
C LEU A 53 -11.49 17.96 -0.17
N LEU A 54 -11.60 16.71 0.27
CA LEU A 54 -12.88 15.98 0.28
C LEU A 54 -13.93 16.70 1.11
N LYS A 55 -13.55 17.24 2.27
CA LYS A 55 -14.46 18.05 3.10
C LYS A 55 -14.95 19.32 2.39
N LYS A 56 -14.08 20.03 1.64
CA LYS A 56 -14.49 21.18 0.85
C LYS A 56 -15.41 20.79 -0.30
N ALA A 57 -15.13 19.65 -0.95
CA ALA A 57 -15.93 19.17 -2.07
C ALA A 57 -17.29 18.59 -1.66
N SER A 58 -17.47 18.18 -0.40
CA SER A 58 -18.72 17.55 0.08
C SER A 58 -19.97 18.45 0.01
N GLY A 59 -19.79 19.76 -0.06
CA GLY A 59 -20.88 20.74 -0.24
C GLY A 59 -21.19 21.08 -1.71
N LEU A 60 -20.48 20.45 -2.67
CA LEU A 60 -20.64 20.74 -4.09
C LEU A 60 -21.49 19.65 -4.76
N ASP A 61 -22.37 20.07 -5.68
CA ASP A 61 -23.14 19.16 -6.53
C ASP A 61 -22.28 18.78 -7.75
N ILE A 62 -21.42 17.75 -7.57
CA ILE A 62 -20.49 17.32 -8.62
C ILE A 62 -21.18 16.25 -9.48
N ARG A 63 -21.21 16.45 -10.79
CA ARG A 63 -21.75 15.51 -11.78
C ARG A 63 -20.67 14.82 -12.62
N MET A 64 -19.48 15.39 -12.65
CA MET A 64 -18.37 14.87 -13.43
C MET A 64 -17.06 15.21 -12.75
N ILE A 65 -16.12 14.26 -12.74
CA ILE A 65 -14.74 14.49 -12.31
C ILE A 65 -13.82 14.27 -13.50
N CYS A 66 -13.00 15.28 -13.79
CA CYS A 66 -12.05 15.28 -14.89
C CYS A 66 -10.61 15.33 -14.32
N PRO A 67 -9.96 14.17 -14.12
CA PRO A 67 -8.56 14.13 -13.74
C PRO A 67 -7.64 14.47 -14.93
N LEU A 68 -6.38 14.82 -14.66
CA LEU A 68 -5.38 15.08 -15.70
C LEU A 68 -4.92 13.81 -16.42
N HIS A 69 -5.04 12.65 -15.77
CA HIS A 69 -4.75 11.35 -16.35
C HIS A 69 -5.72 10.28 -15.81
N GLY A 70 -5.99 9.29 -16.64
CA GLY A 70 -7.07 8.34 -16.42
C GLY A 70 -8.39 8.78 -17.06
N PRO A 71 -9.47 8.02 -16.86
CA PRO A 71 -10.76 8.28 -17.48
C PRO A 71 -11.50 9.45 -16.84
N ILE A 72 -12.39 10.08 -17.62
CA ILE A 72 -13.39 11.00 -17.07
C ILE A 72 -14.44 10.18 -16.32
N LEU A 73 -14.74 10.58 -15.09
CA LEU A 73 -15.65 9.88 -14.19
C LEU A 73 -17.01 10.60 -14.19
N LYS A 74 -18.08 9.91 -14.61
CA LYS A 74 -19.43 10.46 -14.74
C LYS A 74 -20.47 9.72 -13.93
N GLU A 75 -20.24 8.45 -13.67
CA GLU A 75 -21.18 7.56 -13.02
C GLU A 75 -20.63 7.11 -11.65
N ASN A 76 -21.51 6.83 -10.71
CA ASN A 76 -21.15 6.29 -9.39
C ASN A 76 -20.02 7.07 -8.69
N LEU A 77 -20.07 8.41 -8.74
CA LEU A 77 -19.01 9.27 -8.18
C LEU A 77 -18.73 9.01 -6.70
N GLY A 78 -19.75 8.56 -5.96
CA GLY A 78 -19.62 8.16 -4.55
C GLY A 78 -18.56 7.07 -4.35
N TYR A 79 -18.48 6.08 -5.25
CA TYR A 79 -17.49 5.01 -5.18
C TYR A 79 -16.05 5.54 -5.19
N TYR A 80 -15.75 6.48 -6.07
CA TYR A 80 -14.42 7.07 -6.18
C TYR A 80 -14.08 7.93 -4.96
N ILE A 81 -15.05 8.67 -4.46
CA ILE A 81 -14.91 9.49 -3.24
C ILE A 81 -14.66 8.59 -2.02
N ASP A 82 -15.40 7.50 -1.87
CA ASP A 82 -15.24 6.54 -0.77
C ASP A 82 -13.87 5.86 -0.80
N LYS A 83 -13.35 5.53 -1.99
CA LYS A 83 -11.98 5.03 -2.14
C LYS A 83 -10.94 6.03 -1.64
N TYR A 84 -11.06 7.29 -2.05
CA TYR A 84 -10.18 8.36 -1.59
C TYR A 84 -10.31 8.62 -0.08
N GLN A 85 -11.53 8.51 0.47
CA GLN A 85 -11.77 8.58 1.92
C GLN A 85 -11.02 7.47 2.66
N THR A 86 -11.10 6.24 2.17
CA THR A 86 -10.41 5.07 2.73
C THR A 86 -8.90 5.23 2.70
N TRP A 87 -8.34 5.56 1.52
CA TRP A 87 -6.90 5.69 1.34
C TRP A 87 -6.30 6.84 2.14
N SER A 88 -6.97 8.01 2.15
CA SER A 88 -6.47 9.20 2.83
C SER A 88 -6.60 9.14 4.36
N THR A 89 -7.43 8.27 4.88
CA THR A 89 -7.49 7.95 6.31
C THR A 89 -6.64 6.75 6.70
N TYR A 90 -5.93 6.16 5.72
CA TYR A 90 -5.05 4.99 5.91
C TYR A 90 -5.78 3.75 6.42
N GLN A 91 -7.07 3.64 6.16
CA GLN A 91 -7.83 2.43 6.48
C GLN A 91 -7.48 1.31 5.51
N PRO A 92 -7.39 0.06 5.96
CA PRO A 92 -7.29 -1.08 5.06
C PRO A 92 -8.58 -1.21 4.25
N GLU A 93 -8.45 -1.70 3.03
CA GLU A 93 -9.61 -2.00 2.20
C GLU A 93 -10.13 -3.41 2.45
N LYS A 94 -9.28 -4.28 2.96
CA LYS A 94 -9.60 -5.70 3.12
C LYS A 94 -8.99 -6.30 4.38
N HIS A 95 -9.75 -7.16 5.02
CA HIS A 95 -9.26 -8.04 6.06
C HIS A 95 -8.54 -9.23 5.43
N GLY A 96 -7.27 -9.40 5.74
CA GLY A 96 -6.41 -10.44 5.17
C GLY A 96 -4.95 -10.19 5.47
N VAL A 97 -4.07 -10.98 4.88
CA VAL A 97 -2.65 -10.94 5.15
C VAL A 97 -1.84 -10.84 3.86
N MET A 98 -1.02 -9.82 3.76
CA MET A 98 0.07 -9.79 2.78
C MET A 98 1.28 -10.51 3.35
N VAL A 99 1.76 -11.55 2.71
CA VAL A 99 3.05 -12.17 3.01
C VAL A 99 4.06 -11.68 1.99
N ALA A 100 5.07 -10.92 2.41
CA ALA A 100 6.11 -10.42 1.52
C ALA A 100 7.48 -10.93 1.97
N TYR A 101 8.25 -11.45 1.03
CA TYR A 101 9.56 -11.99 1.35
C TYR A 101 10.67 -11.51 0.41
N ALA A 102 11.89 -11.59 0.94
CA ALA A 102 13.13 -11.37 0.21
C ALA A 102 14.12 -12.50 0.53
N SER A 103 14.36 -13.37 -0.44
CA SER A 103 15.14 -14.60 -0.27
C SER A 103 16.34 -14.65 -1.20
N ILE A 104 17.50 -15.07 -0.68
CA ILE A 104 18.74 -15.21 -1.46
C ILE A 104 18.82 -16.60 -2.11
N HIS A 105 18.65 -17.66 -1.30
CA HIS A 105 18.85 -19.06 -1.71
C HIS A 105 17.58 -19.92 -1.64
N GLY A 106 16.42 -19.31 -1.46
CA GLY A 106 15.13 -20.00 -1.41
C GLY A 106 14.64 -20.40 -0.01
N ASN A 107 15.49 -20.49 1.01
CA ASN A 107 15.07 -20.93 2.35
C ASN A 107 14.06 -19.96 2.99
N THR A 108 14.31 -18.67 2.93
CA THR A 108 13.36 -17.65 3.42
C THR A 108 12.05 -17.65 2.61
N ALA A 109 12.14 -17.90 1.29
CA ALA A 109 10.96 -18.06 0.44
C ALA A 109 10.12 -19.27 0.88
N GLN A 110 10.75 -20.41 1.08
CA GLN A 110 10.05 -21.63 1.56
C GLN A 110 9.34 -21.36 2.89
N ALA A 111 10.03 -20.77 3.87
CA ALA A 111 9.43 -20.47 5.17
C ALA A 111 8.25 -19.47 5.06
N ALA A 112 8.34 -18.49 4.15
CA ALA A 112 7.26 -17.55 3.89
C ALA A 112 6.04 -18.22 3.24
N GLU A 113 6.26 -19.12 2.30
CA GLU A 113 5.17 -19.92 1.69
C GLU A 113 4.52 -20.86 2.70
N GLU A 114 5.31 -21.56 3.54
CA GLU A 114 4.76 -22.38 4.63
C GLU A 114 3.93 -21.55 5.61
N MET A 115 4.37 -20.34 5.95
CA MET A 115 3.58 -19.41 6.76
C MET A 115 2.27 -19.01 6.07
N ALA A 116 2.31 -18.75 4.77
CA ALA A 116 1.12 -18.42 3.99
C ALA A 116 0.12 -19.59 3.98
N GLU A 117 0.59 -20.83 3.83
CA GLU A 117 -0.25 -22.03 3.90
C GLU A 117 -0.88 -22.21 5.30
N LEU A 118 -0.11 -21.99 6.36
CA LEU A 118 -0.64 -22.03 7.74
C LEU A 118 -1.73 -20.98 7.96
N LEU A 119 -1.54 -19.75 7.46
CA LEU A 119 -2.55 -18.69 7.55
C LEU A 119 -3.81 -19.05 6.77
N ARG A 120 -3.68 -19.58 5.54
CA ARG A 120 -4.83 -20.06 4.72
C ARG A 120 -5.57 -21.19 5.39
N ALA A 121 -4.85 -22.15 6.00
CA ALA A 121 -5.44 -23.25 6.75
C ALA A 121 -6.24 -22.78 7.98
N ASN A 122 -5.91 -21.61 8.54
CA ASN A 122 -6.66 -20.95 9.61
C ASN A 122 -7.77 -20.02 9.10
N GLY A 123 -8.09 -20.03 7.81
CA GLY A 123 -9.20 -19.28 7.23
C GLY A 123 -8.85 -17.85 6.81
N GLU A 124 -7.56 -17.48 6.78
CA GLU A 124 -7.15 -16.16 6.36
C GLU A 124 -7.06 -16.07 4.83
N GLU A 125 -7.43 -14.92 4.29
CA GLU A 125 -7.10 -14.57 2.90
C GLU A 125 -5.65 -14.11 2.82
N VAL A 126 -4.84 -14.73 1.95
CA VAL A 126 -3.40 -14.49 1.89
C VAL A 126 -2.93 -14.30 0.46
N GLU A 127 -2.26 -13.19 0.20
CA GLU A 127 -1.45 -12.97 -1.02
C GLU A 127 0.04 -12.99 -0.66
N VAL A 128 0.84 -13.62 -1.52
CA VAL A 128 2.30 -13.79 -1.33
C VAL A 128 3.05 -13.01 -2.39
N PHE A 129 4.12 -12.32 -1.97
CA PHE A 129 4.93 -11.47 -2.85
C PHE A 129 6.43 -11.72 -2.66
N ASP A 130 7.09 -12.14 -3.72
CA ASP A 130 8.55 -12.11 -3.83
C ASP A 130 9.00 -10.69 -4.20
N LEU A 131 9.56 -9.96 -3.25
CA LEU A 131 9.99 -8.57 -3.45
C LEU A 131 11.14 -8.42 -4.44
N SER A 132 11.86 -9.51 -4.73
CA SER A 132 12.91 -9.50 -5.76
C SER A 132 12.36 -9.56 -7.20
N ARG A 133 11.07 -9.87 -7.35
CA ARG A 133 10.38 -10.04 -8.64
C ARG A 133 9.13 -9.18 -8.79
N THR A 134 8.66 -8.60 -7.69
CA THR A 134 7.46 -7.76 -7.67
C THR A 134 7.86 -6.30 -7.82
N ASP A 135 7.18 -5.56 -8.70
CA ASP A 135 7.33 -4.10 -8.75
C ASP A 135 7.02 -3.49 -7.37
N VAL A 136 7.94 -2.68 -6.86
CA VAL A 136 7.83 -2.11 -5.51
C VAL A 136 6.56 -1.26 -5.34
N SER A 137 6.08 -0.59 -6.38
CA SER A 137 4.86 0.20 -6.31
C SER A 137 3.61 -0.67 -6.11
N LEU A 138 3.60 -1.87 -6.68
CA LEU A 138 2.55 -2.86 -6.47
C LEU A 138 2.62 -3.43 -5.04
N ALA A 139 3.81 -3.78 -4.58
CA ALA A 139 4.00 -4.26 -3.21
C ALA A 139 3.54 -3.21 -2.18
N VAL A 140 3.86 -1.94 -2.38
CA VAL A 140 3.36 -0.82 -1.58
C VAL A 140 1.84 -0.74 -1.61
N ARG A 141 1.22 -0.81 -2.81
CA ARG A 141 -0.23 -0.84 -2.95
C ARG A 141 -0.86 -1.94 -2.10
N LYS A 142 -0.32 -3.14 -2.13
CA LYS A 142 -0.84 -4.30 -1.39
C LYS A 142 -0.61 -4.20 0.12
N ALA A 143 0.48 -3.60 0.57
CA ALA A 143 0.71 -3.31 1.99
C ALA A 143 -0.36 -2.37 2.59
N PHE A 144 -0.85 -1.40 1.82
CA PHE A 144 -1.95 -0.53 2.25
C PHE A 144 -3.33 -1.19 2.09
N TYR A 145 -3.47 -2.20 1.23
CA TYR A 145 -4.73 -2.88 0.96
C TYR A 145 -5.18 -3.77 2.11
N TYR A 146 -4.28 -4.61 2.64
CA TYR A 146 -4.55 -5.53 3.73
C TYR A 146 -4.34 -4.88 5.10
N ASP A 147 -5.04 -5.37 6.12
CA ASP A 147 -4.90 -4.91 7.51
C ASP A 147 -3.72 -5.55 8.23
N ARG A 148 -3.19 -6.68 7.71
CA ARG A 148 -2.07 -7.40 8.31
C ARG A 148 -1.00 -7.74 7.27
N MET A 149 0.22 -7.89 7.76
CA MET A 149 1.37 -8.22 6.91
C MET A 149 2.33 -9.15 7.66
N VAL A 150 2.93 -10.10 6.93
CA VAL A 150 4.10 -10.85 7.38
C VAL A 150 5.26 -10.52 6.47
N LEU A 151 6.39 -10.13 7.05
CA LEU A 151 7.61 -9.83 6.34
C LEU A 151 8.69 -10.85 6.66
N ALA A 152 9.24 -11.48 5.64
CA ALA A 152 10.29 -12.47 5.77
C ALA A 152 11.54 -12.05 4.99
N ALA A 153 12.68 -11.90 5.66
CA ALA A 153 13.91 -11.46 5.02
C ALA A 153 15.16 -12.15 5.60
N ALA A 154 16.15 -12.37 4.72
CA ALA A 154 17.47 -12.81 5.14
C ALA A 154 18.31 -11.62 5.62
N THR A 155 19.21 -11.89 6.57
CA THR A 155 20.28 -10.98 6.94
C THR A 155 21.32 -10.96 5.82
N TYR A 156 21.70 -9.78 5.36
CA TYR A 156 22.68 -9.57 4.30
C TYR A 156 23.59 -8.39 4.68
N ASP A 157 24.91 -8.59 4.64
CA ASP A 157 25.92 -7.59 5.03
C ASP A 157 25.66 -6.91 6.39
N GLY A 158 25.17 -7.67 7.36
CA GLY A 158 24.79 -7.13 8.67
C GLY A 158 23.51 -6.26 8.65
N GLY A 159 22.83 -6.20 7.52
CA GLY A 159 21.60 -5.45 7.28
C GLY A 159 20.41 -6.35 6.89
N VAL A 160 19.42 -5.77 6.27
CA VAL A 160 18.28 -6.47 5.65
C VAL A 160 18.56 -6.65 4.16
N PHE A 161 18.11 -7.77 3.58
CA PHE A 161 18.29 -7.99 2.14
C PHE A 161 17.68 -6.83 1.33
N PRO A 162 18.40 -6.25 0.34
CA PRO A 162 18.13 -4.92 -0.22
C PRO A 162 16.68 -4.65 -0.69
N CYS A 163 16.05 -5.60 -1.37
CA CYS A 163 14.68 -5.39 -1.86
C CYS A 163 13.64 -5.27 -0.71
N MET A 164 13.86 -5.92 0.43
CA MET A 164 13.04 -5.72 1.63
C MET A 164 13.33 -4.35 2.26
N GLU A 165 14.58 -3.94 2.34
CA GLU A 165 14.94 -2.62 2.87
C GLU A 165 14.31 -1.50 2.04
N GLU A 166 14.44 -1.59 0.71
CA GLU A 166 13.81 -0.64 -0.22
C GLU A 166 12.29 -0.56 0.00
N PHE A 167 11.62 -1.70 0.07
CA PHE A 167 10.19 -1.77 0.35
C PHE A 167 9.81 -1.06 1.66
N LEU A 168 10.53 -1.33 2.75
CA LEU A 168 10.30 -0.70 4.06
C LEU A 168 10.51 0.82 4.04
N LEU A 169 11.54 1.29 3.33
CA LEU A 169 11.81 2.72 3.15
C LEU A 169 10.68 3.40 2.35
N HIS A 170 10.13 2.72 1.34
CA HIS A 170 8.94 3.20 0.63
C HIS A 170 7.73 3.29 1.57
N LEU A 171 7.45 2.29 2.38
CA LEU A 171 6.36 2.34 3.37
C LEU A 171 6.51 3.53 4.32
N LYS A 172 7.73 3.72 4.86
CA LYS A 172 8.05 4.83 5.75
C LYS A 172 7.83 6.20 5.08
N SER A 173 8.30 6.37 3.84
CA SER A 173 8.17 7.63 3.11
C SER A 173 6.73 8.00 2.75
N LYS A 174 5.83 7.01 2.72
CA LYS A 174 4.41 7.15 2.36
C LYS A 174 3.47 7.17 3.55
N ASN A 175 4.03 7.32 4.77
CA ASN A 175 3.27 7.42 6.01
C ASN A 175 2.41 6.16 6.30
N PHE A 176 2.98 4.97 6.03
CA PHE A 176 2.35 3.69 6.33
C PHE A 176 1.99 3.60 7.81
N GLN A 177 0.76 3.18 8.09
CA GLN A 177 0.23 3.17 9.45
C GLN A 177 -0.99 2.25 9.61
N LYS A 178 -1.43 2.04 10.88
CA LYS A 178 -2.64 1.30 11.24
C LYS A 178 -2.63 -0.15 10.75
N ARG A 179 -1.50 -0.83 10.90
CA ARG A 179 -1.34 -2.22 10.46
C ARG A 179 -0.69 -3.08 11.54
N THR A 180 -1.00 -4.37 11.51
CA THR A 180 -0.30 -5.38 12.32
C THR A 180 0.71 -6.10 11.45
N VAL A 181 1.95 -6.23 11.92
CA VAL A 181 3.06 -6.81 11.17
C VAL A 181 3.73 -7.92 11.96
N GLY A 182 3.80 -9.11 11.40
CA GLY A 182 4.64 -10.22 11.85
C GLY A 182 5.99 -10.21 11.14
N LEU A 183 7.05 -10.64 11.81
CA LEU A 183 8.41 -10.68 11.26
C LEU A 183 8.95 -12.09 11.26
N MET A 184 9.59 -12.48 10.16
CA MET A 184 10.38 -13.70 10.02
C MET A 184 11.78 -13.33 9.52
N GLU A 185 12.81 -13.91 10.12
CA GLU A 185 14.19 -13.66 9.70
C GLU A 185 15.00 -14.93 9.53
N ASN A 186 16.01 -14.86 8.70
CA ASN A 186 17.02 -15.89 8.52
C ASN A 186 18.41 -15.27 8.50
N GLY A 187 19.41 -15.98 9.05
CA GLY A 187 20.79 -15.52 9.03
C GLY A 187 21.74 -16.61 9.52
N SER A 188 22.84 -16.83 8.80
CA SER A 188 23.77 -17.93 9.04
C SER A 188 24.58 -17.80 10.33
N TRP A 189 24.99 -16.57 10.71
CA TRP A 189 25.84 -16.33 11.89
C TRP A 189 25.15 -15.52 12.97
N ALA A 190 24.53 -14.42 12.58
CA ALA A 190 23.82 -13.53 13.49
C ALA A 190 22.62 -12.98 12.74
N PRO A 191 21.41 -13.53 12.94
CA PRO A 191 20.21 -12.98 12.35
C PRO A 191 19.96 -11.58 12.91
N LEU A 192 19.94 -10.57 12.04
CA LEU A 192 19.77 -9.16 12.39
C LEU A 192 18.63 -8.49 11.60
N ALA A 193 18.17 -9.13 10.53
CA ALA A 193 17.14 -8.58 9.65
C ALA A 193 15.86 -8.23 10.44
N GLY A 194 15.41 -9.10 11.31
CA GLY A 194 14.21 -8.87 12.11
C GLY A 194 14.34 -7.68 13.06
N LYS A 195 15.48 -7.52 13.72
CA LYS A 195 15.74 -6.36 14.59
C LYS A 195 15.72 -5.05 13.79
N ILE A 196 16.32 -5.06 12.60
CA ILE A 196 16.38 -3.87 11.74
C ILE A 196 15.01 -3.53 11.17
N MET A 197 14.27 -4.53 10.64
CA MET A 197 12.90 -4.35 10.18
C MET A 197 12.00 -3.78 11.28
N ARG A 198 12.09 -4.32 12.49
CA ARG A 198 11.38 -3.81 13.66
C ARG A 198 11.71 -2.34 13.93
N GLY A 199 12.99 -1.98 13.93
CA GLY A 199 13.44 -0.60 14.15
C GLY A 199 12.93 0.40 13.11
N ILE A 200 12.62 -0.06 11.89
CA ILE A 200 12.02 0.78 10.84
C ILE A 200 10.49 0.89 11.04
N LEU A 201 9.83 -0.18 11.45
CA LEU A 201 8.36 -0.28 11.53
C LEU A 201 7.77 0.31 12.82
N GLU A 202 8.37 0.03 13.98
CA GLU A 202 7.83 0.47 15.29
C GLU A 202 7.65 1.99 15.42
N PRO A 203 8.49 2.85 14.82
CA PRO A 203 8.26 4.30 14.86
C PRO A 203 7.09 4.78 13.96
N MET A 204 6.55 3.91 13.09
CA MET A 204 5.42 4.26 12.24
C MET A 204 4.13 4.32 13.08
N LYS A 205 3.29 5.30 12.78
CA LYS A 205 2.07 5.57 13.55
C LYS A 205 1.10 4.38 13.53
N ASP A 206 0.67 3.93 14.70
CA ASP A 206 -0.32 2.85 14.84
C ASP A 206 0.08 1.55 14.10
N VAL A 207 1.38 1.29 13.94
CA VAL A 207 1.90 0.01 13.47
C VAL A 207 2.21 -0.86 14.66
N HIS A 208 1.57 -2.02 14.71
CA HIS A 208 1.76 -2.99 15.77
C HIS A 208 2.63 -4.15 15.28
N VAL A 209 3.88 -4.19 15.73
CA VAL A 209 4.81 -5.27 15.36
C VAL A 209 4.68 -6.40 16.36
N LEU A 210 4.27 -7.57 15.87
CA LEU A 210 4.15 -8.82 16.63
C LEU A 210 5.51 -9.42 16.99
N GLY A 211 5.50 -10.63 17.53
CA GLY A 211 6.70 -11.43 17.75
C GLY A 211 7.52 -11.63 16.47
N GLN A 212 8.72 -12.12 16.62
CA GLN A 212 9.67 -12.39 15.57
C GLN A 212 10.01 -13.87 15.60
N VAL A 213 10.05 -14.49 14.42
CA VAL A 213 10.44 -15.89 14.24
C VAL A 213 11.77 -15.93 13.47
N VAL A 214 12.72 -16.70 13.96
CA VAL A 214 13.97 -17.03 13.25
C VAL A 214 13.76 -18.37 12.56
N THR A 215 14.02 -18.43 11.24
CA THR A 215 13.80 -19.62 10.40
C THR A 215 15.12 -20.19 9.92
#